data_7e741cc15cbe34dd9204869beca971b0
#
_entry.id   7e741cc15cbe34dd9204869beca971b0
#
_cell.length_a   1.000
_cell.length_b   1.000
_cell.length_c   1.000
_cell.angle_alpha   90.00
_cell.angle_beta   90.00
_cell.angle_gamma   90.00
#
_symmetry.space_group_name_H-M   'P 1'
#
loop_
_entity.id
_entity.type
_entity.pdbx_description
1 polymer ?
#
loop_
_entity_poly.entity_id
_entity_poly.type
_entity_poly.pdbx_seq_one_letter_code
_entity_poly.pdbx_strand_id
1 'polypeptide(L)'
;AVMNLKTFDEKGWFKKPMSMIKSPSKKTVWIDLDCEIRDDIRDLFDILQPNKLNMVEDKPWTTRGQELWHNSGVVGFIDKPPILYQWAKAIRDDPVQGDQEVLHLMLNPITKIAHINDLPNEYNVLRLQTEVDGYGGEIRVMHWTGQKGKDKIKAML
;
A
#
# COMPACT_ATOMS: atom_id res chain seq x y z
N ALA A 1 -15.21 10.82 1.10
CA ALA A 1 -14.84 12.21 1.34
C ALA A 1 -13.46 12.49 0.73
N VAL A 2 -13.35 13.53 -0.10
CA VAL A 2 -12.06 13.97 -0.63
C VAL A 2 -11.40 14.86 0.42
N MET A 3 -10.26 14.44 0.93
CA MET A 3 -9.48 15.24 1.88
C MET A 3 -8.48 16.12 1.14
N ASN A 4 -8.48 17.42 1.44
CA ASN A 4 -7.51 18.34 0.88
C ASN A 4 -6.19 18.27 1.64
N LEU A 5 -5.14 17.79 0.98
CA LEU A 5 -3.80 17.62 1.55
C LEU A 5 -2.89 18.86 1.33
N LYS A 6 -3.40 19.96 0.83
CA LYS A 6 -2.59 21.17 0.50
C LYS A 6 -1.89 21.85 1.68
N THR A 7 -2.20 21.44 2.90
CA THR A 7 -1.65 22.09 4.12
C THR A 7 -0.32 21.51 4.62
N PHE A 8 0.30 20.59 3.90
CA PHE A 8 1.57 19.97 4.31
C PHE A 8 2.65 20.23 3.27
N ASP A 9 3.77 20.80 3.71
CA ASP A 9 4.96 21.10 2.87
C ASP A 9 5.81 19.86 2.51
N GLU A 10 5.38 18.68 2.90
CA GLU A 10 6.12 17.42 2.72
C GLU A 10 5.81 16.77 1.36
N LYS A 11 6.74 15.97 0.84
CA LYS A 11 6.51 15.15 -0.35
C LYS A 11 5.27 14.27 -0.18
N GLY A 12 4.53 14.03 -1.26
CA GLY A 12 3.20 13.41 -1.22
C GLY A 12 3.12 12.07 -0.48
N TRP A 13 4.11 11.18 -0.65
CA TRP A 13 4.13 9.87 0.01
C TRP A 13 4.31 9.92 1.53
N PHE A 14 4.95 10.95 2.07
CA PHE A 14 5.08 11.14 3.51
C PHE A 14 3.74 11.44 4.19
N LYS A 15 2.78 11.91 3.43
CA LYS A 15 1.43 12.23 3.93
C LYS A 15 0.51 11.01 4.00
N LYS A 16 0.86 9.91 3.34
CA LYS A 16 0.01 8.73 3.18
C LYS A 16 -0.54 8.19 4.51
N PRO A 17 0.27 7.71 5.47
CA PRO A 17 -0.28 7.18 6.72
C PRO A 17 -0.98 8.25 7.57
N MET A 18 -0.55 9.49 7.53
CA MET A 18 -1.24 10.59 8.21
C MET A 18 -2.64 10.85 7.62
N SER A 19 -2.79 10.69 6.31
CA SER A 19 -4.09 10.82 5.64
C SER A 19 -5.01 9.64 5.99
N MET A 20 -4.45 8.44 6.07
CA MET A 20 -5.19 7.24 6.52
C MET A 20 -5.73 7.41 7.95
N ILE A 21 -4.95 7.98 8.87
CA ILE A 21 -5.36 8.26 10.25
C ILE A 21 -6.58 9.21 10.29
N LYS A 22 -6.70 10.11 9.32
CA LYS A 22 -7.83 11.07 9.23
C LYS A 22 -9.09 10.46 8.63
N SER A 23 -9.09 9.22 8.16
CA SER A 23 -10.30 8.57 7.65
C SER A 23 -11.40 8.56 8.70
N PRO A 24 -12.64 8.98 8.37
CA PRO A 24 -13.77 8.93 9.29
C PRO A 24 -14.39 7.53 9.40
N SER A 25 -14.01 6.61 8.51
CA SER A 25 -14.65 5.29 8.39
C SER A 25 -13.98 4.26 9.30
N LYS A 26 -14.79 3.32 9.81
CA LYS A 26 -14.32 2.19 10.62
C LYS A 26 -13.45 1.24 9.79
N LYS A 27 -13.90 0.87 8.60
CA LYS A 27 -13.12 0.10 7.62
C LYS A 27 -12.64 1.05 6.52
N THR A 28 -11.37 1.05 6.24
CA THR A 28 -10.74 1.92 5.25
C THR A 28 -9.81 1.13 4.36
N VAL A 29 -9.84 1.42 3.07
CA VAL A 29 -8.86 0.96 2.10
C VAL A 29 -8.26 2.19 1.41
N TRP A 30 -6.96 2.35 1.54
CA TRP A 30 -6.18 3.31 0.77
C TRP A 30 -5.79 2.69 -0.57
N ILE A 31 -5.88 3.45 -1.64
CA ILE A 31 -5.43 3.06 -2.98
C ILE A 31 -4.61 4.22 -3.54
N ASP A 32 -3.39 3.94 -4.00
CA ASP A 32 -2.51 4.93 -4.62
C ASP A 32 -3.08 5.42 -5.97
N LEU A 33 -2.73 6.66 -6.35
CA LEU A 33 -3.26 7.29 -7.56
C LEU A 33 -2.76 6.64 -8.87
N ASP A 34 -1.70 5.85 -8.81
CA ASP A 34 -1.19 5.05 -9.93
C ASP A 34 -1.72 3.61 -9.93
N CYS A 35 -2.82 3.37 -9.22
CA CYS A 35 -3.60 2.14 -9.28
C CYS A 35 -4.83 2.31 -10.17
N GLU A 36 -5.16 1.25 -10.91
CA GLU A 36 -6.35 1.10 -11.75
C GLU A 36 -7.24 0.00 -11.17
N ILE A 37 -8.47 0.33 -10.79
CA ILE A 37 -9.46 -0.66 -10.33
C ILE A 37 -10.10 -1.29 -11.57
N ARG A 38 -9.93 -2.60 -11.75
CA ARG A 38 -10.40 -3.36 -12.91
C ARG A 38 -11.61 -4.23 -12.64
N ASP A 39 -11.87 -4.54 -11.37
CA ASP A 39 -13.00 -5.36 -10.96
C ASP A 39 -13.53 -4.94 -9.58
N ASP A 40 -14.62 -5.55 -9.14
CA ASP A 40 -15.23 -5.27 -7.84
C ASP A 40 -14.28 -5.60 -6.69
N ILE A 41 -14.07 -4.62 -5.82
CA ILE A 41 -13.20 -4.74 -4.65
C ILE A 41 -13.96 -4.66 -3.32
N ARG A 42 -15.30 -4.74 -3.34
CA ARG A 42 -16.11 -4.59 -2.12
C ARG A 42 -15.86 -5.71 -1.11
N ASP A 43 -15.60 -6.90 -1.58
CA ASP A 43 -15.26 -8.08 -0.77
C ASP A 43 -13.91 -7.94 -0.04
N LEU A 44 -13.03 -7.04 -0.49
CA LEU A 44 -11.81 -6.69 0.23
C LEU A 44 -12.11 -6.24 1.67
N PHE A 45 -13.21 -5.51 1.88
CA PHE A 45 -13.60 -5.04 3.20
C PHE A 45 -14.02 -6.15 4.16
N ASP A 46 -14.40 -7.33 3.63
CA ASP A 46 -14.82 -8.48 4.44
C ASP A 46 -13.65 -9.32 4.94
N ILE A 47 -12.50 -9.27 4.24
CA ILE A 47 -11.29 -10.01 4.60
C ILE A 47 -10.28 -9.21 5.42
N LEU A 48 -10.55 -7.93 5.70
CA LEU A 48 -9.68 -7.12 6.55
C LEU A 48 -9.62 -7.68 7.97
N GLN A 49 -8.42 -7.80 8.51
CA GLN A 49 -8.19 -8.17 9.91
C GLN A 49 -7.98 -6.93 10.79
N PRO A 50 -8.57 -6.91 12.01
CA PRO A 50 -8.36 -5.82 12.96
C PRO A 50 -6.94 -5.82 13.53
N ASN A 51 -6.52 -4.70 14.10
CA ASN A 51 -5.22 -4.49 14.75
C ASN A 51 -4.00 -4.67 13.85
N LYS A 52 -4.18 -4.74 12.54
CA LYS A 52 -3.13 -4.90 11.54
C LYS A 52 -3.33 -3.94 10.38
N LEU A 53 -2.26 -3.66 9.64
CA LEU A 53 -2.34 -3.22 8.25
C LEU A 53 -2.59 -4.45 7.38
N ASN A 54 -3.51 -4.35 6.44
CA ASN A 54 -3.81 -5.41 5.48
C ASN A 54 -3.22 -4.99 4.14
N MET A 55 -2.23 -5.73 3.65
CA MET A 55 -1.41 -5.35 2.51
C MET A 55 -1.10 -6.56 1.65
N VAL A 56 -0.77 -6.33 0.39
CA VAL A 56 -0.33 -7.37 -0.54
C VAL A 56 1.19 -7.45 -0.53
N GLU A 57 1.74 -8.66 -0.62
CA GLU A 57 3.18 -8.88 -0.78
C GLU A 57 3.71 -8.17 -2.04
N ASP A 58 4.81 -7.46 -1.90
CA ASP A 58 5.58 -6.94 -3.03
C ASP A 58 6.51 -8.04 -3.57
N LYS A 59 5.97 -8.95 -4.35
CA LYS A 59 6.72 -10.11 -4.87
C LYS A 59 8.00 -9.74 -5.62
N PRO A 60 8.03 -8.70 -6.49
CA PRO A 60 9.26 -8.26 -7.13
C PRO A 60 10.35 -7.85 -6.15
N TRP A 61 10.02 -7.12 -5.09
CA TRP A 61 10.98 -6.72 -4.05
C TRP A 61 11.34 -7.88 -3.13
N THR A 62 10.38 -8.72 -2.73
CA THR A 62 10.64 -9.94 -1.95
C THR A 62 11.65 -10.84 -2.64
N THR A 63 11.46 -11.07 -3.94
CA THR A 63 12.38 -11.93 -4.73
C THR A 63 13.78 -11.33 -4.84
N ARG A 64 13.89 -10.02 -5.05
CA ARG A 64 15.19 -9.34 -5.19
C ARG A 64 15.93 -9.21 -3.87
N GLY A 65 15.21 -8.88 -2.81
CA GLY A 65 15.77 -8.65 -1.47
C GLY A 65 15.97 -9.92 -0.65
N GLN A 66 15.36 -11.04 -1.05
CA GLN A 66 15.29 -12.29 -0.28
C GLN A 66 14.69 -12.09 1.13
N GLU A 67 13.84 -11.11 1.25
CA GLU A 67 13.07 -10.75 2.45
C GLU A 67 11.64 -10.43 2.07
N LEU A 68 10.68 -10.76 2.95
CA LEU A 68 9.28 -10.44 2.72
C LEU A 68 9.05 -8.92 2.74
N TRP A 69 8.63 -8.38 1.60
CA TRP A 69 8.20 -7.00 1.42
C TRP A 69 6.68 -6.93 1.21
N HIS A 70 6.05 -5.86 1.71
CA HIS A 70 4.66 -5.54 1.42
C HIS A 70 4.56 -4.23 0.64
N ASN A 71 3.71 -4.20 -0.36
CA ASN A 71 3.51 -3.01 -1.18
C ASN A 71 2.48 -2.08 -0.55
N SER A 72 2.82 -0.80 -0.46
CA SER A 72 1.98 0.22 0.18
C SER A 72 0.95 0.88 -0.76
N GLY A 73 0.80 0.40 -1.99
CA GLY A 73 -0.15 0.96 -2.96
C GLY A 73 -1.61 0.65 -2.64
N VAL A 74 -1.88 -0.48 -1.98
CA VAL A 74 -3.19 -0.82 -1.41
C VAL A 74 -3.00 -1.19 0.05
N VAL A 75 -3.65 -0.45 0.96
CA VAL A 75 -3.56 -0.67 2.41
C VAL A 75 -4.93 -0.62 3.03
N GLY A 76 -5.38 -1.75 3.58
CA GLY A 76 -6.64 -1.84 4.31
C GLY A 76 -6.44 -1.85 5.82
N PHE A 77 -7.41 -1.32 6.58
CA PHE A 77 -7.40 -1.40 8.03
C PHE A 77 -8.82 -1.24 8.63
N ILE A 78 -8.99 -1.79 9.82
CA ILE A 78 -10.19 -1.60 10.63
C ILE A 78 -9.82 -0.72 11.82
N ASP A 79 -10.66 0.29 12.09
CA ASP A 79 -10.36 1.35 13.05
C ASP A 79 -9.01 2.01 12.71
N LYS A 80 -8.14 2.27 13.65
CA LYS A 80 -6.81 2.82 13.39
C LYS A 80 -5.81 2.03 14.21
N PRO A 81 -5.24 0.94 13.66
CA PRO A 81 -4.34 0.09 14.42
C PRO A 81 -3.10 0.86 14.87
N PRO A 82 -2.51 0.55 16.04
CA PRO A 82 -1.34 1.25 16.57
C PRO A 82 -0.17 1.34 15.59
N ILE A 83 0.04 0.32 14.77
CA ILE A 83 1.07 0.31 13.74
C ILE A 83 0.92 1.45 12.72
N LEU A 84 -0.29 1.90 12.43
CA LEU A 84 -0.53 3.03 11.52
C LEU A 84 0.04 4.35 12.08
N TYR A 85 -0.10 4.58 13.38
CA TYR A 85 0.48 5.75 14.07
C TYR A 85 2.00 5.65 14.16
N GLN A 86 2.53 4.44 14.43
CA GLN A 86 3.96 4.20 14.46
C GLN A 86 4.60 4.45 13.09
N TRP A 87 3.95 3.99 12.01
CA TRP A 87 4.37 4.23 10.65
C TRP A 87 4.37 5.73 10.30
N ALA A 88 3.30 6.44 10.63
CA ALA A 88 3.23 7.89 10.43
C ALA A 88 4.33 8.65 11.18
N LYS A 89 4.65 8.22 12.42
CA LYS A 89 5.75 8.79 13.21
C LYS A 89 7.11 8.48 12.57
N ALA A 90 7.35 7.24 12.18
CA ALA A 90 8.61 6.82 11.56
C ALA A 90 8.91 7.58 10.26
N ILE A 91 7.91 7.79 9.40
CA ILE A 91 8.07 8.60 8.19
C ILE A 91 8.43 10.06 8.50
N ARG A 92 7.82 10.64 9.53
CA ARG A 92 8.13 12.01 9.94
C ARG A 92 9.55 12.14 10.49
N ASP A 93 10.02 11.11 11.19
CA ASP A 93 11.35 11.08 11.78
C ASP A 93 12.45 10.78 10.74
N ASP A 94 12.10 10.14 9.62
CA ASP A 94 12.99 9.85 8.47
C ASP A 94 12.34 10.30 7.14
N PRO A 95 12.47 11.58 6.78
CA PRO A 95 11.81 12.13 5.58
C PRO A 95 12.55 11.81 4.26
N VAL A 96 13.62 11.02 4.29
CA VAL A 96 14.44 10.73 3.10
C VAL A 96 13.95 9.50 2.34
N GLN A 97 13.48 8.47 3.05
CA GLN A 97 13.05 7.20 2.46
C GLN A 97 11.57 7.23 2.06
N GLY A 98 11.19 6.37 1.12
CA GLY A 98 9.79 6.18 0.73
C GLY A 98 8.96 5.56 1.87
N ASP A 99 7.66 5.72 1.79
CA ASP A 99 6.72 5.22 2.81
C ASP A 99 6.78 3.69 2.99
N GLN A 100 6.92 2.95 1.89
CA GLN A 100 7.05 1.49 1.89
C GLN A 100 8.36 1.04 2.56
N GLU A 101 9.47 1.68 2.21
CA GLU A 101 10.79 1.40 2.77
C GLU A 101 10.83 1.65 4.28
N VAL A 102 10.25 2.76 4.74
CA VAL A 102 10.16 3.08 6.16
C VAL A 102 9.38 2.00 6.91
N LEU A 103 8.22 1.58 6.37
CA LEU A 103 7.43 0.51 6.99
C LEU A 103 8.21 -0.81 7.04
N HIS A 104 8.91 -1.16 5.96
CA HIS A 104 9.73 -2.37 5.90
C HIS A 104 10.86 -2.37 6.94
N LEU A 105 11.58 -1.25 7.05
CA LEU A 105 12.74 -1.14 7.94
C LEU A 105 12.36 -1.07 9.44
N MET A 106 11.19 -0.55 9.77
CA MET A 106 10.74 -0.48 11.16
C MET A 106 10.24 -1.82 11.71
N LEU A 107 10.00 -2.82 10.85
CA LEU A 107 9.47 -4.13 11.20
C LEU A 107 10.49 -5.23 10.88
N ASN A 108 10.80 -6.05 11.87
CA ASN A 108 11.54 -7.30 11.66
C ASN A 108 10.57 -8.43 11.22
N PRO A 109 11.06 -9.61 10.79
CA PRO A 109 10.19 -10.71 10.34
C PRO A 109 9.11 -11.11 11.34
N ILE A 110 9.40 -11.10 12.64
CA ILE A 110 8.45 -11.47 13.69
C ILE A 110 7.36 -10.39 13.83
N THR A 111 7.77 -9.13 13.88
CA THR A 111 6.84 -8.01 14.01
C THR A 111 6.00 -7.78 12.76
N LYS A 112 6.50 -8.14 11.56
CA LYS A 112 5.68 -8.15 10.34
C LYS A 112 4.46 -9.08 10.48
N ILE A 113 4.65 -10.30 10.96
CA ILE A 113 3.56 -11.25 11.19
C ILE A 113 2.54 -10.70 12.20
N ALA A 114 3.02 -10.00 13.23
CA ALA A 114 2.14 -9.40 14.24
C ALA A 114 1.33 -8.21 13.72
N HIS A 115 1.89 -7.41 12.81
CA HIS A 115 1.34 -6.12 12.42
C HIS A 115 0.80 -6.04 10.98
N ILE A 116 1.11 -7.01 10.12
CA ILE A 116 0.63 -7.05 8.73
C ILE A 116 -0.15 -8.35 8.49
N ASN A 117 -1.30 -8.22 7.88
CA ASN A 117 -2.08 -9.33 7.32
C ASN A 117 -1.92 -9.34 5.80
N ASP A 118 -1.57 -10.50 5.25
CA ASP A 118 -1.42 -10.66 3.81
C ASP A 118 -2.77 -10.68 3.11
N LEU A 119 -2.96 -9.79 2.15
CA LEU A 119 -4.09 -9.80 1.24
C LEU A 119 -3.77 -10.63 -0.01
N PRO A 120 -4.79 -11.22 -0.66
CA PRO A 120 -4.64 -11.87 -1.95
C PRO A 120 -4.03 -10.94 -3.01
N ASN A 121 -3.20 -11.50 -3.89
CA ASN A 121 -2.40 -10.74 -4.85
C ASN A 121 -3.24 -9.91 -5.84
N GLU A 122 -4.45 -10.39 -6.19
CA GLU A 122 -5.36 -9.71 -7.13
C GLU A 122 -5.76 -8.30 -6.69
N TYR A 123 -5.65 -7.97 -5.40
CA TYR A 123 -5.96 -6.62 -4.89
C TYR A 123 -4.82 -5.62 -5.03
N ASN A 124 -3.63 -6.04 -5.47
CA ASN A 124 -2.51 -5.13 -5.77
C ASN A 124 -1.48 -5.83 -6.66
N VAL A 125 -1.84 -6.06 -7.93
CA VAL A 125 -0.95 -6.68 -8.91
C VAL A 125 -0.01 -5.61 -9.47
N LEU A 126 1.28 -5.79 -9.25
CA LEU A 126 2.28 -4.81 -9.66
C LEU A 126 2.61 -4.94 -11.15
N ARG A 127 2.90 -3.81 -11.80
CA ARG A 127 3.28 -3.76 -13.22
C ARG A 127 4.38 -4.77 -13.59
N LEU A 128 5.39 -4.92 -12.75
CA LEU A 128 6.48 -5.87 -13.01
C LEU A 128 6.00 -7.33 -13.01
N GLN A 129 5.01 -7.68 -12.19
CA GLN A 129 4.45 -9.03 -12.18
C GLN A 129 3.81 -9.37 -13.54
N THR A 130 3.14 -8.42 -14.16
CA THR A 130 2.49 -8.65 -15.47
C THR A 130 3.45 -8.55 -16.64
N GLU A 131 4.41 -7.64 -16.61
CA GLU A 131 5.32 -7.36 -17.74
C GLU A 131 6.58 -8.24 -17.75
N VAL A 132 7.02 -8.72 -16.57
CA VAL A 132 8.29 -9.44 -16.42
C VAL A 132 8.09 -10.84 -15.88
N ASP A 133 7.27 -10.99 -14.83
CA ASP A 133 7.15 -12.25 -14.08
C ASP A 133 6.07 -13.19 -14.65
N GLY A 134 5.34 -12.77 -15.68
CA GLY A 134 4.34 -13.61 -16.35
C GLY A 134 3.09 -13.91 -15.51
N TYR A 135 2.66 -12.95 -14.66
CA TYR A 135 1.47 -13.11 -13.86
C TYR A 135 0.21 -13.36 -14.71
N GLY A 136 -0.44 -14.49 -14.49
CA GLY A 136 -1.65 -14.92 -15.21
C GLY A 136 -2.89 -15.05 -14.33
N GLY A 137 -2.87 -14.54 -13.10
CA GLY A 137 -4.01 -14.57 -12.18
C GLY A 137 -5.01 -13.44 -12.42
N GLU A 138 -6.05 -13.41 -11.60
CA GLU A 138 -7.05 -12.34 -11.57
C GLU A 138 -6.40 -10.99 -11.19
N ILE A 139 -6.86 -9.90 -11.78
CA ILE A 139 -6.41 -8.54 -11.48
C ILE A 139 -7.62 -7.69 -11.13
N ARG A 140 -7.84 -7.42 -9.86
CA ARG A 140 -8.86 -6.49 -9.38
C ARG A 140 -8.33 -5.07 -9.25
N VAL A 141 -7.08 -4.94 -8.78
CA VAL A 141 -6.36 -3.67 -8.74
C VAL A 141 -5.01 -3.85 -9.42
N MET A 142 -4.79 -3.13 -10.52
CA MET A 142 -3.53 -3.04 -11.23
C MET A 142 -2.74 -1.84 -10.74
N HIS A 143 -1.53 -2.05 -10.24
CA HIS A 143 -0.67 -0.99 -9.73
C HIS A 143 0.45 -0.67 -10.75
N TRP A 144 0.35 0.46 -11.39
CA TRP A 144 1.28 0.96 -12.39
C TRP A 144 2.53 1.59 -11.76
N THR A 145 3.31 0.76 -11.07
CA THR A 145 4.49 1.20 -10.31
C THR A 145 5.60 1.77 -11.20
N GLY A 146 6.32 2.76 -10.65
CA GLY A 146 7.48 3.39 -11.27
C GLY A 146 7.13 4.34 -12.41
N GLN A 147 8.15 5.03 -12.98
CA GLN A 147 7.94 6.05 -14.00
C GLN A 147 7.25 5.49 -15.26
N LYS A 148 7.67 4.31 -15.72
CA LYS A 148 7.05 3.65 -16.90
C LYS A 148 5.57 3.35 -16.68
N GLY A 149 5.17 2.96 -15.48
CA GLY A 149 3.76 2.74 -15.13
C GLY A 149 2.97 4.04 -15.08
N LYS A 150 3.54 5.09 -14.49
CA LYS A 150 2.93 6.43 -14.45
C LYS A 150 2.71 7.01 -15.85
N ASP A 151 3.63 6.77 -16.76
CA ASP A 151 3.48 7.20 -18.16
C ASP A 151 2.35 6.45 -18.86
N LYS A 152 2.20 5.15 -18.56
CA LYS A 152 1.07 4.35 -19.11
C LYS A 152 -0.28 4.82 -18.58
N ILE A 153 -0.43 5.01 -17.28
CA ILE A 153 -1.72 5.45 -16.72
C ILE A 153 -2.10 6.85 -17.21
N LYS A 154 -1.13 7.75 -17.41
CA LYS A 154 -1.37 9.08 -18.02
C LYS A 154 -1.86 8.98 -19.44
N ALA A 155 -1.40 8.01 -20.21
CA ALA A 155 -1.85 7.80 -21.60
C ALA A 155 -3.27 7.21 -21.70
N MET A 156 -3.82 6.69 -20.62
CA MET A 156 -5.19 6.15 -20.53
C MET A 156 -6.23 7.23 -20.15
N LEU A 157 -5.78 8.36 -19.59
CA LEU A 157 -6.62 9.50 -19.17
C LEU A 157 -6.78 10.52 -20.28
#